data_9324d6328adbb3a776fa34c3b88d7281
#
_entry.id   9324d6328adbb3a776fa34c3b88d7281
#
_cell.length_a   1.000
_cell.length_b   1.000
_cell.length_c   1.000
_cell.angle_alpha   90.00
_cell.angle_beta   90.00
_cell.angle_gamma   90.00
#
_symmetry.space_group_name_H-M   'P 1'
#
loop_
_entity.id
_entity.type
_entity.pdbx_description
1 polymer ?
#
loop_
_entity_poly.entity_id
_entity_poly.type
_entity_poly.pdbx_seq_one_letter_code
_entity_poly.pdbx_strand_id
1 'polypeptide(L)'
;MNFRTMLGAVAASGLLALVAQPGSAATVDGMKINSSSVGSGPTIVFVHGWTCDSTSWTSQVPAFSKDHRVITLDLPGHGRSESPKDGKLSMDLFALAVEAVRAEAGAGAERVVLVGHSMGAPVIRQYAHLYPQHVAGLVAVDGPLDIRVFPTELPPGFAQSFTGPEGRAAREGMIRSMFIAETPPALQEKILAMMLAAPEATVVGAMNATFDPVNRWTDVIQAPALTVYAGTANVPDPAATKELYPLHSATQVAGTGHFLMMEKPEEFNRLLAGFLHKIDF
;
A
#
# COMPACT_ATOMS: atom_id res chain seq x y z
N MET A 1 -54.80 -47.50 -3.22
CA MET A 1 -53.91 -46.98 -2.16
C MET A 1 -52.55 -46.70 -2.83
N ASN A 2 -52.32 -45.45 -3.21
CA ASN A 2 -51.08 -45.02 -3.89
C ASN A 2 -50.25 -44.18 -2.93
N PHE A 3 -49.10 -44.71 -2.53
CA PHE A 3 -48.07 -43.97 -1.76
C PHE A 3 -47.19 -43.18 -2.76
N ARG A 4 -47.28 -41.89 -2.72
CA ARG A 4 -46.34 -40.97 -3.39
C ARG A 4 -45.18 -40.68 -2.43
N THR A 5 -43.98 -41.13 -2.80
CA THR A 5 -42.73 -40.81 -2.14
C THR A 5 -42.28 -39.39 -2.53
N MET A 6 -42.22 -38.46 -1.57
CA MET A 6 -41.58 -37.14 -1.73
C MET A 6 -40.06 -37.30 -1.56
N LEU A 7 -39.31 -37.09 -2.63
CA LEU A 7 -37.85 -36.85 -2.53
C LEU A 7 -37.62 -35.40 -2.15
N GLY A 8 -37.11 -35.18 -0.97
CA GLY A 8 -36.61 -33.88 -0.54
C GLY A 8 -35.23 -33.61 -1.17
N ALA A 9 -35.12 -32.53 -1.94
CA ALA A 9 -33.83 -32.04 -2.45
C ALA A 9 -33.09 -31.34 -1.31
N VAL A 10 -31.96 -31.92 -0.90
CA VAL A 10 -31.02 -31.28 -0.01
C VAL A 10 -30.14 -30.34 -0.86
N ALA A 11 -30.34 -29.04 -0.70
CA ALA A 11 -29.46 -28.04 -1.28
C ALA A 11 -28.13 -28.04 -0.52
N ALA A 12 -27.08 -28.57 -1.14
CA ALA A 12 -25.72 -28.47 -0.65
C ALA A 12 -25.22 -27.04 -0.88
N SER A 13 -25.19 -26.25 0.16
CA SER A 13 -24.50 -24.94 0.17
C SER A 13 -22.99 -25.18 0.11
N GLY A 14 -22.44 -25.14 -1.10
CA GLY A 14 -21.00 -25.21 -1.30
C GLY A 14 -20.33 -23.95 -0.73
N LEU A 15 -19.59 -24.07 0.36
CA LEU A 15 -18.61 -23.08 0.77
C LEU A 15 -17.53 -23.06 -0.34
N LEU A 16 -17.52 -22.05 -1.19
CA LEU A 16 -16.38 -21.79 -2.06
C LEU A 16 -15.21 -21.37 -1.14
N ALA A 17 -14.31 -22.29 -0.90
CA ALA A 17 -13.02 -21.96 -0.30
C ALA A 17 -12.31 -20.99 -1.27
N LEU A 18 -12.00 -19.79 -0.80
CA LEU A 18 -11.14 -18.82 -1.49
C LEU A 18 -9.73 -19.46 -1.61
N VAL A 19 -9.48 -20.16 -2.71
CA VAL A 19 -8.16 -20.71 -2.99
C VAL A 19 -7.30 -19.53 -3.46
N ALA A 20 -6.39 -19.09 -2.58
CA ALA A 20 -5.30 -18.22 -3.00
C ALA A 20 -4.54 -18.97 -4.11
N GLN A 21 -4.53 -18.44 -5.32
CA GLN A 21 -3.68 -18.96 -6.39
C GLN A 21 -2.23 -18.80 -5.92
N PRO A 22 -1.39 -19.84 -5.99
CA PRO A 22 0.03 -19.68 -5.72
C PRO A 22 0.54 -18.63 -6.70
N GLY A 23 0.99 -17.48 -6.18
CA GLY A 23 1.43 -16.36 -6.98
C GLY A 23 2.54 -16.82 -7.91
N SER A 24 2.34 -16.67 -9.20
CA SER A 24 3.41 -16.57 -10.17
C SER A 24 4.30 -15.43 -9.68
N ALA A 25 5.61 -15.63 -9.64
CA ALA A 25 6.50 -14.59 -9.16
C ALA A 25 6.70 -13.58 -10.30
N ALA A 26 6.02 -12.44 -10.24
CA ALA A 26 6.35 -11.31 -11.08
C ALA A 26 7.85 -11.01 -10.98
N THR A 27 8.48 -10.63 -12.07
CA THR A 27 9.89 -10.30 -12.08
C THR A 27 10.13 -8.89 -12.61
N VAL A 28 11.03 -8.17 -11.97
CA VAL A 28 11.53 -6.86 -12.42
C VAL A 28 13.05 -6.92 -12.44
N ASP A 29 13.66 -6.66 -13.58
CA ASP A 29 15.12 -6.74 -13.79
C ASP A 29 15.72 -8.07 -13.29
N GLY A 30 14.96 -9.17 -13.45
CA GLY A 30 15.33 -10.50 -13.01
C GLY A 30 15.16 -10.76 -11.52
N MET A 31 14.67 -9.80 -10.73
CA MET A 31 14.31 -9.97 -9.32
C MET A 31 12.90 -10.52 -9.19
N LYS A 32 12.72 -11.49 -8.31
CA LYS A 32 11.39 -12.00 -7.95
C LYS A 32 10.69 -11.06 -6.98
N ILE A 33 9.48 -10.66 -7.33
CA ILE A 33 8.60 -9.83 -6.50
C ILE A 33 7.55 -10.73 -5.86
N ASN A 34 7.57 -10.80 -4.53
CA ASN A 34 6.54 -11.51 -3.78
C ASN A 34 5.23 -10.74 -3.84
N SER A 35 4.18 -11.41 -4.27
CA SER A 35 2.85 -10.82 -4.36
C SER A 35 1.77 -11.86 -4.13
N SER A 36 0.56 -11.39 -3.88
CA SER A 36 -0.65 -12.20 -3.76
C SER A 36 -1.79 -11.53 -4.52
N SER A 37 -2.59 -12.34 -5.21
CA SER A 37 -3.81 -11.88 -5.90
C SER A 37 -4.99 -12.73 -5.41
N VAL A 38 -6.02 -12.09 -4.85
CA VAL A 38 -7.18 -12.75 -4.24
C VAL A 38 -8.46 -12.09 -4.76
N GLY A 39 -9.48 -12.90 -5.05
CA GLY A 39 -10.76 -12.41 -5.58
C GLY A 39 -10.74 -12.22 -7.10
N SER A 40 -11.79 -11.56 -7.61
CA SER A 40 -11.98 -11.27 -9.03
C SER A 40 -12.83 -10.00 -9.19
N GLY A 41 -12.83 -9.42 -10.39
CA GLY A 41 -13.51 -8.14 -10.67
C GLY A 41 -12.52 -6.99 -10.82
N PRO A 42 -12.96 -5.73 -10.67
CA PRO A 42 -12.07 -4.56 -10.74
C PRO A 42 -10.89 -4.70 -9.78
N THR A 43 -9.72 -4.21 -10.19
CA THR A 43 -8.47 -4.54 -9.47
C THR A 43 -8.02 -3.42 -8.55
N ILE A 44 -7.79 -3.74 -7.28
CA ILE A 44 -7.18 -2.85 -6.27
C ILE A 44 -5.78 -3.38 -5.96
N VAL A 45 -4.78 -2.50 -6.03
CA VAL A 45 -3.38 -2.81 -5.66
C VAL A 45 -3.00 -2.07 -4.40
N PHE A 46 -2.56 -2.80 -3.38
CA PHE A 46 -2.13 -2.26 -2.09
C PHE A 46 -0.61 -2.23 -1.99
N VAL A 47 -0.05 -1.06 -1.72
CA VAL A 47 1.39 -0.78 -1.65
C VAL A 47 1.75 -0.33 -0.24
N HIS A 48 2.63 -1.06 0.43
CA HIS A 48 3.05 -0.80 1.81
C HIS A 48 4.04 0.36 1.95
N GLY A 49 4.31 0.77 3.19
CA GLY A 49 5.24 1.83 3.55
C GLY A 49 6.69 1.38 3.73
N TRP A 50 7.56 2.34 4.11
CA TRP A 50 8.96 2.12 4.41
C TRP A 50 9.16 0.99 5.43
N THR A 51 10.04 0.04 5.12
CA THR A 51 10.36 -1.17 5.92
C THR A 51 9.19 -2.08 6.29
N CYS A 52 7.99 -1.81 5.78
CA CYS A 52 6.82 -2.68 5.90
C CYS A 52 6.85 -3.82 4.87
N ASP A 53 5.81 -4.63 4.88
CA ASP A 53 5.52 -5.65 3.88
C ASP A 53 4.02 -5.77 3.60
N SER A 54 3.62 -6.69 2.73
CA SER A 54 2.24 -6.94 2.34
C SER A 54 1.30 -7.31 3.50
N THR A 55 1.84 -7.75 4.65
CA THR A 55 1.01 -8.08 5.83
C THR A 55 0.36 -6.86 6.47
N SER A 56 0.79 -5.65 6.10
CA SER A 56 0.12 -4.40 6.47
C SER A 56 -1.35 -4.35 6.05
N TRP A 57 -1.74 -5.14 5.03
CA TRP A 57 -3.05 -5.15 4.40
C TRP A 57 -3.93 -6.34 4.76
N THR A 58 -3.56 -7.07 5.82
CA THR A 58 -4.25 -8.32 6.24
C THR A 58 -5.74 -8.13 6.48
N SER A 59 -6.17 -6.95 6.93
CA SER A 59 -7.59 -6.62 7.18
C SER A 59 -8.32 -6.14 5.91
N GLN A 60 -7.61 -5.61 4.92
CA GLN A 60 -8.18 -5.09 3.68
C GLN A 60 -8.45 -6.21 2.67
N VAL A 61 -7.53 -7.18 2.58
CA VAL A 61 -7.67 -8.30 1.63
C VAL A 61 -9.03 -9.00 1.76
N PRO A 62 -9.47 -9.53 2.92
CA PRO A 62 -10.76 -10.21 3.03
C PRO A 62 -11.96 -9.28 2.90
N ALA A 63 -11.78 -7.98 3.14
CA ALA A 63 -12.87 -7.01 3.02
C ALA A 63 -13.23 -6.75 1.55
N PHE A 64 -12.22 -6.60 0.68
CA PHE A 64 -12.41 -6.21 -0.71
C PHE A 64 -12.36 -7.36 -1.70
N SER A 65 -11.76 -8.52 -1.37
CA SER A 65 -11.67 -9.66 -2.29
C SER A 65 -12.99 -10.36 -2.61
N LYS A 66 -14.09 -9.94 -1.99
CA LYS A 66 -15.44 -10.45 -2.28
C LYS A 66 -15.96 -9.95 -3.64
N ASP A 67 -15.65 -8.69 -3.97
CA ASP A 67 -16.20 -7.99 -5.13
C ASP A 67 -15.09 -7.42 -6.04
N HIS A 68 -13.83 -7.50 -5.62
CA HIS A 68 -12.66 -6.98 -6.33
C HIS A 68 -11.55 -8.02 -6.41
N ARG A 69 -10.69 -7.90 -7.41
CA ARG A 69 -9.37 -8.51 -7.37
C ARG A 69 -8.46 -7.65 -6.49
N VAL A 70 -7.97 -8.22 -5.42
CA VAL A 70 -7.06 -7.54 -4.48
C VAL A 70 -5.65 -8.06 -4.68
N ILE A 71 -4.74 -7.17 -5.05
CA ILE A 71 -3.31 -7.45 -5.20
C ILE A 71 -2.57 -6.79 -4.05
N THR A 72 -1.72 -7.55 -3.37
CA THR A 72 -0.72 -7.06 -2.42
C THR A 72 0.66 -7.51 -2.87
N LEU A 73 1.69 -6.71 -2.62
CA LEU A 73 3.07 -7.06 -2.95
C LEU A 73 4.02 -6.62 -1.84
N ASP A 74 5.17 -7.27 -1.78
CA ASP A 74 6.33 -6.76 -1.06
C ASP A 74 7.19 -5.99 -2.08
N LEU A 75 7.47 -4.72 -1.83
CA LEU A 75 8.31 -3.91 -2.72
C LEU A 75 9.74 -4.48 -2.81
N PRO A 76 10.51 -4.23 -3.87
CA PRO A 76 11.91 -4.63 -3.96
C PRO A 76 12.70 -4.36 -2.68
N GLY A 77 13.40 -5.37 -2.19
CA GLY A 77 14.17 -5.30 -0.94
C GLY A 77 13.36 -5.45 0.35
N HIS A 78 12.04 -5.47 0.30
CA HIS A 78 11.15 -5.61 1.45
C HIS A 78 10.55 -7.01 1.55
N GLY A 79 10.17 -7.40 2.77
CA GLY A 79 9.47 -8.65 3.03
C GLY A 79 10.16 -9.87 2.43
N ARG A 80 9.50 -10.53 1.49
CA ARG A 80 10.01 -11.73 0.78
C ARG A 80 10.44 -11.46 -0.65
N SER A 81 10.38 -10.19 -1.11
CA SER A 81 10.90 -9.80 -2.41
C SER A 81 12.41 -9.73 -2.44
N GLU A 82 12.99 -10.04 -3.59
CA GLU A 82 14.43 -9.91 -3.79
C GLU A 82 14.84 -8.44 -3.83
N SER A 83 16.10 -8.20 -3.48
CA SER A 83 16.74 -6.88 -3.59
C SER A 83 17.50 -6.74 -4.90
N PRO A 84 17.62 -5.52 -5.46
CA PRO A 84 18.48 -5.30 -6.62
C PRO A 84 19.94 -5.63 -6.27
N LYS A 85 20.65 -6.25 -7.22
CA LYS A 85 22.03 -6.71 -7.02
C LYS A 85 23.02 -5.58 -6.72
N ASP A 86 22.73 -4.39 -7.25
CA ASP A 86 23.53 -3.19 -7.01
C ASP A 86 23.10 -2.42 -5.73
N GLY A 87 22.09 -2.92 -5.02
CA GLY A 87 21.55 -2.33 -3.81
C GLY A 87 20.76 -1.03 -4.02
N LYS A 88 20.55 -0.58 -5.26
CA LYS A 88 19.89 0.70 -5.55
C LYS A 88 18.37 0.55 -5.58
N LEU A 89 17.71 1.22 -4.66
CA LEU A 89 16.26 1.37 -4.65
C LEU A 89 15.88 2.75 -5.18
N SER A 90 14.76 2.83 -5.91
CA SER A 90 14.21 4.08 -6.44
C SER A 90 12.69 4.01 -6.54
N MET A 91 12.02 5.16 -6.64
CA MET A 91 10.57 5.19 -6.89
C MET A 91 10.20 4.57 -8.22
N ASP A 92 11.05 4.71 -9.26
CA ASP A 92 10.87 4.03 -10.55
C ASP A 92 10.86 2.52 -10.38
N LEU A 93 11.84 1.96 -9.67
CA LEU A 93 11.92 0.53 -9.43
C LEU A 93 10.69 0.01 -8.67
N PHE A 94 10.23 0.76 -7.67
CA PHE A 94 9.02 0.41 -6.92
C PHE A 94 7.78 0.46 -7.81
N ALA A 95 7.64 1.47 -8.66
CA ALA A 95 6.52 1.58 -9.60
C ALA A 95 6.56 0.48 -10.67
N LEU A 96 7.74 0.13 -11.19
CA LEU A 96 7.93 -1.00 -12.09
C LEU A 96 7.53 -2.34 -11.44
N ALA A 97 7.81 -2.53 -10.15
CA ALA A 97 7.38 -3.72 -9.42
C ALA A 97 5.86 -3.79 -9.29
N VAL A 98 5.19 -2.66 -9.04
CA VAL A 98 3.72 -2.58 -9.04
C VAL A 98 3.16 -2.96 -10.41
N GLU A 99 3.73 -2.44 -11.51
CA GLU A 99 3.29 -2.76 -12.86
C GLU A 99 3.50 -4.24 -13.20
N ALA A 100 4.65 -4.80 -12.87
CA ALA A 100 4.94 -6.21 -13.12
C ALA A 100 3.94 -7.13 -12.40
N VAL A 101 3.63 -6.84 -11.14
CA VAL A 101 2.66 -7.62 -10.36
C VAL A 101 1.24 -7.46 -10.91
N ARG A 102 0.84 -6.26 -11.32
CA ARG A 102 -0.45 -5.97 -11.95
C ARG A 102 -0.61 -6.76 -13.25
N ALA A 103 0.40 -6.73 -14.10
CA ALA A 103 0.41 -7.42 -15.40
C ALA A 103 0.35 -8.94 -15.21
N GLU A 104 1.16 -9.49 -14.31
CA GLU A 104 1.20 -10.92 -13.98
C GLU A 104 -0.12 -11.43 -13.41
N ALA A 105 -0.80 -10.62 -12.58
CA ALA A 105 -2.12 -10.94 -12.07
C ALA A 105 -3.24 -10.92 -13.14
N GLY A 106 -2.88 -10.65 -14.40
CA GLY A 106 -3.81 -10.67 -15.53
C GLY A 106 -4.74 -9.46 -15.59
N ALA A 107 -4.38 -8.33 -14.96
CA ALA A 107 -5.16 -7.09 -15.07
C ALA A 107 -5.10 -6.47 -16.48
N GLY A 108 -4.18 -6.92 -17.35
CA GLY A 108 -4.14 -6.57 -18.77
C GLY A 108 -4.16 -5.05 -19.02
N ALA A 109 -5.11 -4.58 -19.83
CA ALA A 109 -5.33 -3.16 -20.10
C ALA A 109 -6.28 -2.49 -19.06
N GLU A 110 -6.71 -3.20 -18.03
CA GLU A 110 -7.61 -2.66 -16.99
C GLU A 110 -6.94 -1.52 -16.23
N ARG A 111 -7.74 -0.51 -15.94
CA ARG A 111 -7.36 0.53 -14.99
C ARG A 111 -7.58 0.00 -13.58
N VAL A 112 -6.65 0.33 -12.69
CA VAL A 112 -6.65 -0.16 -11.30
C VAL A 112 -6.75 1.00 -10.31
N VAL A 113 -7.30 0.75 -9.13
CA VAL A 113 -7.16 1.65 -7.99
C VAL A 113 -5.91 1.24 -7.21
N LEU A 114 -5.05 2.21 -6.93
CA LEU A 114 -3.81 2.04 -6.18
C LEU A 114 -3.99 2.63 -4.78
N VAL A 115 -3.66 1.84 -3.76
CA VAL A 115 -3.72 2.25 -2.35
C VAL A 115 -2.32 2.17 -1.77
N GLY A 116 -1.75 3.31 -1.38
CA GLY A 116 -0.38 3.40 -0.87
C GLY A 116 -0.31 3.96 0.54
N HIS A 117 0.32 3.23 1.47
CA HIS A 117 0.56 3.69 2.83
C HIS A 117 1.92 4.36 2.95
N SER A 118 1.99 5.54 3.61
CA SER A 118 3.25 6.21 3.93
C SER A 118 4.13 6.37 2.68
N MET A 119 5.33 5.76 2.61
CA MET A 119 6.18 5.67 1.42
C MET A 119 5.44 5.08 0.21
N GLY A 120 4.45 4.23 0.42
CA GLY A 120 3.61 3.71 -0.68
C GLY A 120 2.84 4.81 -1.42
N ALA A 121 2.57 5.97 -0.81
CA ALA A 121 1.91 7.09 -1.48
C ALA A 121 2.76 7.69 -2.61
N PRO A 122 4.04 8.07 -2.42
CA PRO A 122 4.90 8.45 -3.54
C PRO A 122 5.15 7.32 -4.55
N VAL A 123 5.12 6.03 -4.14
CA VAL A 123 5.22 4.91 -5.09
C VAL A 123 4.02 4.89 -6.04
N ILE A 124 2.78 4.97 -5.53
CA ILE A 124 1.60 5.00 -6.40
C ILE A 124 1.53 6.29 -7.22
N ARG A 125 2.09 7.38 -6.73
CA ARG A 125 2.26 8.61 -7.48
C ARG A 125 3.20 8.43 -8.68
N GLN A 126 4.37 7.81 -8.44
CA GLN A 126 5.32 7.49 -9.51
C GLN A 126 4.72 6.52 -10.53
N TYR A 127 3.96 5.53 -10.05
CA TYR A 127 3.22 4.65 -10.94
C TYR A 127 2.25 5.43 -11.83
N ALA A 128 1.49 6.38 -11.28
CA ALA A 128 0.57 7.20 -12.05
C ALA A 128 1.26 8.13 -13.06
N HIS A 129 2.50 8.54 -12.77
CA HIS A 129 3.35 9.27 -13.72
C HIS A 129 3.78 8.39 -14.90
N LEU A 130 4.26 7.16 -14.63
CA LEU A 130 4.78 6.25 -15.65
C LEU A 130 3.66 5.57 -16.45
N TYR A 131 2.54 5.26 -15.81
CA TYR A 131 1.44 4.46 -16.38
C TYR A 131 0.06 5.12 -16.20
N PRO A 132 -0.12 6.40 -16.63
CA PRO A 132 -1.38 7.12 -16.39
C PRO A 132 -2.60 6.42 -16.99
N GLN A 133 -2.43 5.65 -18.08
CA GLN A 133 -3.48 4.90 -18.73
C GLN A 133 -4.01 3.72 -17.88
N HIS A 134 -3.26 3.23 -16.90
CA HIS A 134 -3.64 2.13 -16.02
C HIS A 134 -4.24 2.58 -14.68
N VAL A 135 -4.42 3.88 -14.45
CA VAL A 135 -4.89 4.41 -13.17
C VAL A 135 -6.36 4.78 -13.23
N ALA A 136 -7.20 4.11 -12.41
CA ALA A 136 -8.59 4.48 -12.16
C ALA A 136 -8.72 5.46 -11.00
N GLY A 137 -7.89 5.33 -9.97
CA GLY A 137 -7.88 6.20 -8.80
C GLY A 137 -6.66 5.95 -7.90
N LEU A 138 -6.35 6.92 -7.06
CA LEU A 138 -5.25 6.88 -6.09
C LEU A 138 -5.81 7.07 -4.68
N VAL A 139 -5.37 6.24 -3.74
CA VAL A 139 -5.68 6.40 -2.31
C VAL A 139 -4.38 6.40 -1.51
N ALA A 140 -4.02 7.54 -0.96
CA ALA A 140 -2.90 7.66 -0.02
C ALA A 140 -3.40 7.44 1.41
N VAL A 141 -2.67 6.65 2.18
CA VAL A 141 -2.96 6.33 3.57
C VAL A 141 -1.82 6.87 4.42
N ASP A 142 -2.08 7.95 5.14
CA ASP A 142 -1.13 8.68 5.97
C ASP A 142 0.24 8.89 5.29
N GLY A 143 0.19 9.30 4.02
CA GLY A 143 1.35 9.54 3.18
C GLY A 143 1.07 10.64 2.15
N PRO A 144 2.09 11.36 1.68
CA PRO A 144 1.92 12.45 0.73
C PRO A 144 1.83 11.93 -0.70
N LEU A 145 0.81 12.34 -1.44
CA LEU A 145 0.81 12.26 -2.89
C LEU A 145 1.71 13.32 -3.50
N ASP A 146 1.83 14.47 -2.84
CA ASP A 146 2.71 15.55 -3.22
C ASP A 146 3.94 15.60 -2.29
N ILE A 147 5.06 15.08 -2.75
CA ILE A 147 6.29 15.04 -1.96
C ILE A 147 6.95 16.43 -1.80
N ARG A 148 6.48 17.47 -2.52
CA ARG A 148 7.00 18.85 -2.38
C ARG A 148 6.72 19.43 -1.00
N VAL A 149 5.81 18.84 -0.22
CA VAL A 149 5.53 19.23 1.17
C VAL A 149 6.68 18.87 2.13
N PHE A 150 7.59 17.98 1.73
CA PHE A 150 8.77 17.63 2.51
C PHE A 150 9.99 18.49 2.19
N PRO A 151 11.00 18.50 3.07
CA PRO A 151 12.31 19.11 2.77
C PRO A 151 12.88 18.58 1.46
N THR A 152 13.66 19.41 0.78
CA THR A 152 14.27 19.05 -0.51
C THR A 152 15.31 17.96 -0.40
N GLU A 153 15.94 17.83 0.76
CA GLU A 153 16.98 16.83 1.03
C GLU A 153 16.93 16.40 2.49
N LEU A 154 17.27 15.15 2.73
CA LEU A 154 17.52 14.67 4.07
C LEU A 154 18.87 15.22 4.57
N PRO A 155 19.03 15.45 5.87
CA PRO A 155 20.34 15.74 6.44
C PRO A 155 21.37 14.68 6.04
N PRO A 156 22.61 15.05 5.73
CA PRO A 156 23.65 14.09 5.40
C PRO A 156 23.78 12.99 6.48
N GLY A 157 23.79 11.74 6.07
CA GLY A 157 23.88 10.59 7.00
C GLY A 157 22.60 10.23 7.73
N PHE A 158 21.50 10.93 7.50
CA PHE A 158 20.23 10.64 8.20
C PHE A 158 19.75 9.19 7.97
N ALA A 159 19.70 8.73 6.72
CA ALA A 159 19.29 7.35 6.45
C ALA A 159 20.27 6.32 7.06
N GLN A 160 21.56 6.61 7.05
CA GLN A 160 22.59 5.75 7.62
C GLN A 160 22.52 5.69 9.15
N SER A 161 21.96 6.70 9.82
CA SER A 161 21.79 6.69 11.28
C SER A 161 20.87 5.57 11.79
N PHE A 162 20.14 4.91 10.88
CA PHE A 162 19.28 3.77 11.19
C PHE A 162 19.96 2.40 11.01
N THR A 163 21.30 2.35 10.84
CA THR A 163 22.08 1.12 10.66
C THR A 163 22.96 0.81 11.86
N GLY A 164 23.38 -0.47 11.99
CA GLY A 164 24.15 -0.95 13.13
C GLY A 164 23.34 -1.03 14.43
N PRO A 165 24.00 -1.40 15.55
CA PRO A 165 23.30 -1.61 16.83
C PRO A 165 22.57 -0.35 17.35
N GLU A 166 23.22 0.81 17.30
CA GLU A 166 22.61 2.09 17.71
C GLU A 166 21.53 2.52 16.74
N GLY A 167 21.73 2.32 15.44
CA GLY A 167 20.74 2.60 14.41
C GLY A 167 19.50 1.73 14.51
N ARG A 168 19.63 0.47 14.96
CA ARG A 168 18.49 -0.37 15.26
C ARG A 168 17.62 0.23 16.38
N ALA A 169 18.24 0.72 17.45
CA ALA A 169 17.54 1.37 18.56
C ALA A 169 16.87 2.68 18.10
N ALA A 170 17.55 3.48 17.29
CA ALA A 170 17.00 4.70 16.69
C ALA A 170 15.79 4.40 15.82
N ARG A 171 15.87 3.35 14.99
CA ARG A 171 14.77 2.87 14.14
C ARG A 171 13.57 2.42 14.98
N GLU A 172 13.81 1.64 16.05
CA GLU A 172 12.76 1.24 16.97
C GLU A 172 12.09 2.46 17.62
N GLY A 173 12.86 3.43 18.10
CA GLY A 173 12.32 4.69 18.65
C GLY A 173 11.48 5.47 17.65
N MET A 174 11.92 5.55 16.39
CA MET A 174 11.15 6.16 15.31
C MET A 174 9.83 5.42 15.07
N ILE A 175 9.84 4.09 14.99
CA ILE A 175 8.63 3.31 14.78
C ILE A 175 7.66 3.50 15.96
N ARG A 176 8.17 3.48 17.20
CA ARG A 176 7.33 3.72 18.39
C ARG A 176 6.69 5.10 18.40
N SER A 177 7.34 6.12 17.84
CA SER A 177 6.76 7.47 17.71
C SER A 177 5.60 7.57 16.71
N MET A 178 5.39 6.55 15.88
CA MET A 178 4.27 6.45 14.94
C MET A 178 2.98 5.97 15.61
N PHE A 179 3.06 5.45 16.84
CA PHE A 179 1.90 4.97 17.60
C PHE A 179 1.29 6.07 18.45
N ILE A 180 0.04 5.88 18.82
CA ILE A 180 -0.65 6.65 19.83
C ILE A 180 -0.87 5.79 21.10
N ALA A 181 -1.30 6.41 22.19
CA ALA A 181 -1.53 5.68 23.44
C ALA A 181 -2.61 4.59 23.31
N GLU A 182 -3.55 4.78 22.41
CA GLU A 182 -4.65 3.86 22.10
C GLU A 182 -4.26 2.72 21.17
N THR A 183 -3.09 2.79 20.48
CA THR A 183 -2.62 1.69 19.61
C THR A 183 -2.42 0.43 20.45
N PRO A 184 -3.15 -0.68 20.19
CA PRO A 184 -3.09 -1.89 21.00
C PRO A 184 -1.66 -2.44 21.10
N PRO A 185 -1.17 -2.84 22.29
CA PRO A 185 0.19 -3.35 22.46
C PRO A 185 0.55 -4.51 21.53
N ALA A 186 -0.36 -5.44 21.30
CA ALA A 186 -0.14 -6.55 20.37
C ALA A 186 0.04 -6.07 18.92
N LEU A 187 -0.63 -5.00 18.51
CA LEU A 187 -0.46 -4.38 17.21
C LEU A 187 0.89 -3.64 17.11
N GLN A 188 1.29 -2.93 18.17
CA GLN A 188 2.61 -2.29 18.23
C GLN A 188 3.73 -3.31 18.03
N GLU A 189 3.69 -4.43 18.75
CA GLU A 189 4.69 -5.50 18.62
C GLU A 189 4.69 -6.14 17.22
N LYS A 190 3.51 -6.33 16.62
CA LYS A 190 3.40 -6.83 15.25
C LYS A 190 4.07 -5.89 14.25
N ILE A 191 3.81 -4.58 14.35
CA ILE A 191 4.38 -3.56 13.47
C ILE A 191 5.90 -3.45 13.69
N LEU A 192 6.35 -3.43 14.95
CA LEU A 192 7.77 -3.42 15.28
C LEU A 192 8.49 -4.64 14.69
N ALA A 193 7.94 -5.83 14.87
CA ALA A 193 8.53 -7.06 14.32
C ALA A 193 8.65 -7.00 12.79
N MET A 194 7.61 -6.55 12.10
CA MET A 194 7.61 -6.37 10.65
C MET A 194 8.67 -5.36 10.20
N MET A 195 8.67 -4.15 10.74
CA MET A 195 9.54 -3.08 10.27
C MET A 195 11.01 -3.29 10.65
N LEU A 196 11.29 -3.87 11.81
CA LEU A 196 12.65 -4.16 12.25
C LEU A 196 13.27 -5.39 11.57
N ALA A 197 12.48 -6.19 10.86
CA ALA A 197 12.96 -7.32 10.04
C ALA A 197 13.60 -6.87 8.72
N ALA A 198 13.32 -5.64 8.26
CA ALA A 198 13.87 -5.13 7.01
C ALA A 198 15.42 -5.06 7.04
N PRO A 199 16.10 -5.53 5.97
CA PRO A 199 17.55 -5.42 5.86
C PRO A 199 18.03 -3.96 5.91
N GLU A 200 19.19 -3.70 6.49
CA GLU A 200 19.74 -2.34 6.60
C GLU A 200 19.92 -1.65 5.24
N ALA A 201 20.33 -2.40 4.22
CA ALA A 201 20.40 -1.87 2.86
C ALA A 201 19.04 -1.35 2.37
N THR A 202 17.96 -2.05 2.70
CA THR A 202 16.58 -1.62 2.39
C THR A 202 16.16 -0.41 3.21
N VAL A 203 16.52 -0.38 4.51
CA VAL A 203 16.25 0.77 5.39
C VAL A 203 16.82 2.05 4.79
N VAL A 204 18.11 2.03 4.41
CA VAL A 204 18.81 3.17 3.82
C VAL A 204 18.33 3.47 2.41
N GLY A 205 18.28 2.45 1.57
CA GLY A 205 17.94 2.62 0.14
C GLY A 205 16.53 3.14 -0.06
N ALA A 206 15.54 2.61 0.67
CA ALA A 206 14.16 3.04 0.55
C ALA A 206 13.92 4.45 1.15
N MET A 207 14.64 4.81 2.23
CA MET A 207 14.62 6.17 2.77
C MET A 207 15.17 7.16 1.76
N ASN A 208 16.35 6.89 1.19
CA ASN A 208 16.95 7.73 0.17
C ASN A 208 16.05 7.83 -1.08
N ALA A 209 15.49 6.71 -1.54
CA ALA A 209 14.56 6.69 -2.67
C ALA A 209 13.33 7.56 -2.43
N THR A 210 12.80 7.59 -1.20
CA THR A 210 11.62 8.41 -0.86
C THR A 210 11.91 9.90 -0.94
N PHE A 211 13.07 10.31 -0.49
CA PHE A 211 13.46 11.73 -0.41
C PHE A 211 14.41 12.18 -1.52
N ASP A 212 14.54 11.37 -2.58
CA ASP A 212 15.34 11.77 -3.75
C ASP A 212 14.72 13.01 -4.40
N PRO A 213 15.50 14.09 -4.60
CA PRO A 213 15.01 15.31 -5.25
C PRO A 213 14.40 15.09 -6.64
N VAL A 214 14.78 14.03 -7.35
CA VAL A 214 14.19 13.67 -8.65
C VAL A 214 12.67 13.41 -8.57
N ASN A 215 12.16 13.01 -7.41
CA ASN A 215 10.75 12.71 -7.19
C ASN A 215 9.85 13.96 -7.08
N ARG A 216 10.35 15.16 -7.37
CA ARG A 216 9.57 16.42 -7.29
C ARG A 216 8.81 16.66 -8.59
N TRP A 217 7.86 15.76 -8.84
CA TRP A 217 6.99 15.82 -10.02
C TRP A 217 6.11 17.05 -10.02
N THR A 218 5.91 17.64 -11.21
CA THR A 218 5.05 18.79 -11.43
C THR A 218 3.89 18.50 -12.38
N ASP A 219 3.81 17.29 -12.91
CA ASP A 219 2.72 16.86 -13.78
C ASP A 219 1.41 16.69 -13.00
N VAL A 220 0.33 17.07 -13.64
CA VAL A 220 -1.03 16.99 -13.08
C VAL A 220 -1.61 15.61 -13.29
N ILE A 221 -2.07 14.96 -12.22
CA ILE A 221 -2.75 13.67 -12.24
C ILE A 221 -4.25 13.89 -12.29
N GLN A 222 -4.87 13.53 -13.41
CA GLN A 222 -6.32 13.70 -13.64
C GLN A 222 -7.18 12.60 -13.01
N ALA A 223 -6.57 11.53 -12.50
CA ALA A 223 -7.32 10.47 -11.82
C ALA A 223 -7.89 10.97 -10.48
N PRO A 224 -9.09 10.52 -10.08
CA PRO A 224 -9.62 10.76 -8.75
C PRO A 224 -8.61 10.35 -7.68
N ALA A 225 -8.46 11.16 -6.63
CA ALA A 225 -7.52 10.88 -5.55
C ALA A 225 -8.17 11.13 -4.18
N LEU A 226 -7.85 10.26 -3.23
CA LEU A 226 -8.22 10.38 -1.82
C LEU A 226 -6.97 10.30 -0.95
N THR A 227 -6.85 11.18 0.05
CA THR A 227 -5.90 10.97 1.14
C THR A 227 -6.67 10.74 2.44
N VAL A 228 -6.35 9.61 3.11
CA VAL A 228 -6.87 9.29 4.44
C VAL A 228 -5.74 9.53 5.43
N TYR A 229 -5.83 10.57 6.23
CA TYR A 229 -4.82 10.95 7.21
C TYR A 229 -5.08 10.29 8.57
N ALA A 230 -4.01 10.00 9.30
CA ALA A 230 -4.08 9.65 10.72
C ALA A 230 -4.63 10.81 11.56
N GLY A 231 -5.22 10.49 12.71
CA GLY A 231 -5.73 11.51 13.66
C GLY A 231 -4.67 12.46 14.18
N THR A 232 -3.40 12.01 14.17
CA THR A 232 -2.24 12.81 14.59
C THR A 232 -1.59 13.59 13.46
N ALA A 233 -1.97 13.36 12.20
CA ALA A 233 -1.33 14.00 11.06
C ALA A 233 -1.65 15.51 10.97
N ASN A 234 -0.64 16.29 10.57
CA ASN A 234 -0.84 17.64 10.09
C ASN A 234 -1.35 17.58 8.65
N VAL A 235 -2.63 17.85 8.45
CA VAL A 235 -3.24 17.81 7.12
C VAL A 235 -2.76 19.04 6.32
N PRO A 236 -2.10 18.84 5.17
CA PRO A 236 -1.68 19.94 4.31
C PRO A 236 -2.86 20.75 3.82
N ASP A 237 -2.61 22.01 3.39
CA ASP A 237 -3.63 22.81 2.73
C ASP A 237 -4.19 22.07 1.50
N PRO A 238 -5.49 21.79 1.46
CA PRO A 238 -6.11 21.11 0.33
C PRO A 238 -5.93 21.86 -1.01
N ALA A 239 -5.77 23.17 -0.99
CA ALA A 239 -5.56 23.97 -2.20
C ALA A 239 -4.24 23.62 -2.88
N ALA A 240 -3.14 23.47 -2.11
CA ALA A 240 -1.83 23.09 -2.64
C ALA A 240 -1.86 21.71 -3.31
N THR A 241 -2.54 20.74 -2.70
CA THR A 241 -2.66 19.41 -3.28
C THR A 241 -3.48 19.42 -4.59
N LYS A 242 -4.51 20.27 -4.68
CA LYS A 242 -5.35 20.35 -5.87
C LYS A 242 -4.65 20.94 -7.10
N GLU A 243 -3.53 21.60 -6.96
CA GLU A 243 -2.71 22.02 -8.10
C GLU A 243 -2.28 20.83 -8.96
N LEU A 244 -1.85 19.74 -8.33
CA LEU A 244 -1.41 18.53 -9.02
C LEU A 244 -2.50 17.46 -9.11
N TYR A 245 -3.52 17.52 -8.28
CA TYR A 245 -4.63 16.55 -8.19
C TYR A 245 -5.96 17.28 -8.16
N PRO A 246 -6.48 17.77 -9.30
CA PRO A 246 -7.72 18.57 -9.33
C PRO A 246 -8.94 17.85 -8.74
N LEU A 247 -8.97 16.51 -8.80
CA LEU A 247 -10.03 15.65 -8.27
C LEU A 247 -9.68 15.05 -6.89
N HIS A 248 -8.80 15.70 -6.12
CA HIS A 248 -8.40 15.26 -4.79
C HIS A 248 -9.46 15.57 -3.74
N SER A 249 -9.64 14.62 -2.84
CA SER A 249 -10.34 14.77 -1.58
C SER A 249 -9.49 14.24 -0.43
N ALA A 250 -9.74 14.73 0.78
CA ALA A 250 -9.04 14.27 1.97
C ALA A 250 -10.02 14.05 3.11
N THR A 251 -9.66 13.14 4.01
CA THR A 251 -10.35 12.90 5.28
C THR A 251 -9.34 12.51 6.34
N GLN A 252 -9.73 12.59 7.61
CA GLN A 252 -8.88 12.23 8.75
C GLN A 252 -9.62 11.25 9.65
N VAL A 253 -8.94 10.21 10.15
CA VAL A 253 -9.48 9.23 11.07
C VAL A 253 -9.01 9.55 12.48
N ALA A 254 -9.89 10.16 13.26
CA ALA A 254 -9.58 10.56 14.63
C ALA A 254 -9.19 9.38 15.52
N GLY A 255 -8.27 9.60 16.48
CA GLY A 255 -7.82 8.56 17.42
C GLY A 255 -7.09 7.41 16.71
N THR A 256 -6.24 7.73 15.75
CA THR A 256 -5.31 6.81 15.08
C THR A 256 -3.92 7.43 14.96
N GLY A 257 -2.91 6.58 15.01
CA GLY A 257 -1.54 6.87 14.60
C GLY A 257 -1.31 6.54 13.12
N HIS A 258 -0.04 6.42 12.78
CA HIS A 258 0.42 6.26 11.39
C HIS A 258 -0.12 4.99 10.68
N PHE A 259 -0.50 3.97 11.42
CA PHE A 259 -1.01 2.70 10.89
C PHE A 259 -2.54 2.62 10.96
N LEU A 260 -3.24 3.72 10.65
CA LEU A 260 -4.69 3.85 10.75
C LEU A 260 -5.48 2.69 10.13
N MET A 261 -4.99 2.12 9.01
CA MET A 261 -5.62 0.99 8.32
C MET A 261 -5.50 -0.34 9.09
N MET A 262 -4.58 -0.41 10.05
CA MET A 262 -4.40 -1.55 10.98
C MET A 262 -5.03 -1.26 12.34
N GLU A 263 -5.08 0.01 12.78
CA GLU A 263 -5.63 0.44 14.06
C GLU A 263 -7.16 0.49 14.04
N LYS A 264 -7.74 0.99 12.94
CA LYS A 264 -9.20 1.09 12.71
C LYS A 264 -9.58 0.54 11.33
N PRO A 265 -9.38 -0.76 11.09
CA PRO A 265 -9.54 -1.36 9.77
C PRO A 265 -10.96 -1.21 9.21
N GLU A 266 -12.00 -1.32 10.03
CA GLU A 266 -13.40 -1.20 9.57
C GLU A 266 -13.70 0.23 9.10
N GLU A 267 -13.18 1.24 9.81
CA GLU A 267 -13.37 2.64 9.44
C GLU A 267 -12.63 2.97 8.15
N PHE A 268 -11.37 2.54 8.03
CA PHE A 268 -10.61 2.70 6.80
C PHE A 268 -11.28 1.98 5.62
N ASN A 269 -11.71 0.73 5.81
CA ASN A 269 -12.38 -0.05 4.75
C ASN A 269 -13.67 0.64 4.28
N ARG A 270 -14.45 1.24 5.19
CA ARG A 270 -15.64 2.02 4.83
C ARG A 270 -15.31 3.26 4.00
N LEU A 271 -14.24 3.98 4.35
CA LEU A 271 -13.78 5.15 3.59
C LEU A 271 -13.29 4.76 2.20
N LEU A 272 -12.51 3.69 2.09
CA LEU A 272 -12.05 3.16 0.80
C LEU A 272 -13.24 2.70 -0.07
N ALA A 273 -14.18 1.94 0.49
CA ALA A 273 -15.38 1.50 -0.23
C ALA A 273 -16.21 2.71 -0.72
N GLY A 274 -16.36 3.74 0.09
CA GLY A 274 -17.04 4.98 -0.30
C GLY A 274 -16.33 5.71 -1.45
N PHE A 275 -15.00 5.70 -1.48
CA PHE A 275 -14.23 6.25 -2.59
C PHE A 275 -14.41 5.43 -3.87
N LEU A 276 -14.31 4.09 -3.79
CA LEU A 276 -14.52 3.19 -4.93
C LEU A 276 -15.91 3.40 -5.54
N HIS A 277 -16.96 3.40 -4.71
CA HIS A 277 -18.32 3.67 -5.16
C HIS A 277 -18.46 5.05 -5.84
N LYS A 278 -17.82 6.10 -5.31
CA LYS A 278 -17.88 7.46 -5.86
C LYS A 278 -17.28 7.55 -7.27
N ILE A 279 -16.33 6.68 -7.61
CA ILE A 279 -15.66 6.67 -8.91
C ILE A 279 -16.18 5.57 -9.85
N ASP A 280 -17.28 4.91 -9.49
CA ASP A 280 -17.88 3.80 -10.24
C ASP A 280 -16.87 2.63 -10.49
N PHE A 281 -16.19 2.23 -9.42
CA PHE A 281 -15.14 1.21 -9.48
C PHE A 281 -15.53 -0.06 -8.70
#